data_b9362cdcc1a66b40648e706e8be280e5
#
_entry.id   b9362cdcc1a66b40648e706e8be280e5
#
_cell.length_a   1.000
_cell.length_b   1.000
_cell.length_c   1.000
_cell.angle_alpha   90.00
_cell.angle_beta   90.00
_cell.angle_gamma   90.00
#
_symmetry.space_group_name_H-M   'P 1'
#
loop_
_entity.id
_entity.type
_entity.pdbx_description
1 polymer ?
#
loop_
_entity_poly.entity_id
_entity_poly.type
_entity_poly.pdbx_seq_one_letter_code
_entity_poly.pdbx_strand_id
1 'polypeptide(L)'
;MGKPGAFLDIDRVTHELRPVEERSRDFDPLYVELDDDARRAQASRCMMCGVAFCQMGASFGKARPSGCPLHNLIPEWNELVYRGRLDEATERLSLTS
;
A
#
# COMPACT_ATOMS: atom_id res chain seq x y z
N MET A 1 12.72 -0.62 -6.55
CA MET A 1 11.48 -0.12 -7.10
C MET A 1 11.20 -0.74 -8.45
N GLY A 2 9.95 -0.75 -8.83
CA GLY A 2 9.61 -1.14 -10.16
C GLY A 2 10.06 -0.08 -11.18
N LYS A 3 9.69 -0.29 -12.43
CA LYS A 3 9.93 0.68 -13.51
C LYS A 3 9.31 2.03 -13.12
N PRO A 4 10.02 3.16 -13.25
CA PRO A 4 9.52 4.47 -12.81
C PRO A 4 8.15 4.89 -13.36
N GLY A 5 7.79 4.44 -14.55
CA GLY A 5 6.50 4.71 -15.18
C GLY A 5 5.48 3.59 -15.02
N ALA A 6 5.68 2.64 -14.12
CA ALA A 6 4.81 1.48 -13.99
C ALA A 6 3.35 1.84 -13.74
N PHE A 7 3.09 2.94 -13.02
CA PHE A 7 1.71 3.40 -12.75
C PHE A 7 0.94 3.80 -14.03
N LEU A 8 1.64 4.07 -15.12
CA LEU A 8 1.03 4.35 -16.42
C LEU A 8 0.63 3.07 -17.16
N ASP A 9 1.34 1.98 -16.91
CA ASP A 9 1.14 0.70 -17.60
C ASP A 9 0.26 -0.26 -16.79
N ILE A 10 0.24 -0.10 -15.48
CA ILE A 10 -0.47 -0.99 -14.55
C ILE A 10 -1.59 -0.22 -13.87
N ASP A 11 -2.84 -0.60 -14.13
CA ASP A 11 -3.99 0.04 -13.52
C ASP A 11 -4.08 -0.30 -12.03
N ARG A 12 -4.67 0.62 -11.28
CA ARG A 12 -4.97 0.39 -9.88
C ARG A 12 -6.06 -0.66 -9.73
N VAL A 13 -5.82 -1.65 -8.90
CA VAL A 13 -6.79 -2.69 -8.55
C VAL A 13 -7.18 -2.52 -7.08
N THR A 14 -8.50 -2.49 -6.82
CA THR A 14 -9.03 -2.44 -5.45
C THR A 14 -9.44 -3.85 -5.05
N HIS A 15 -9.23 -4.19 -3.78
CA HIS A 15 -9.70 -5.46 -3.24
C HIS A 15 -11.22 -5.54 -3.29
N GLU A 16 -11.74 -6.68 -3.73
CA GLU A 16 -13.17 -6.96 -3.68
C GLU A 16 -13.56 -7.41 -2.28
N LEU A 17 -14.79 -7.06 -1.88
CA LEU A 17 -15.36 -7.56 -0.64
C LEU A 17 -15.88 -8.97 -0.84
N ARG A 18 -15.72 -9.82 0.17
CA ARG A 18 -16.35 -11.14 0.18
C ARG A 18 -17.87 -10.97 0.22
N PRO A 19 -18.64 -11.94 -0.32
CA PRO A 19 -20.12 -11.85 -0.28
C PRO A 19 -20.65 -11.66 1.14
N VAL A 20 -21.71 -10.86 1.28
CA VAL A 20 -22.31 -10.55 2.59
C VAL A 20 -22.72 -11.80 3.34
N GLU A 21 -23.29 -12.78 2.64
CA GLU A 21 -23.73 -14.05 3.24
C GLU A 21 -22.58 -14.81 3.90
N GLU A 22 -21.40 -14.80 3.29
CA GLU A 22 -20.22 -15.42 3.88
C GLU A 22 -19.67 -14.60 5.04
N ARG A 23 -19.58 -13.28 4.86
CA ARG A 23 -19.00 -12.39 5.87
C ARG A 23 -19.79 -12.39 7.18
N SER A 24 -21.10 -12.57 7.10
CA SER A 24 -21.98 -12.56 8.27
C SER A 24 -21.85 -13.82 9.14
N ARG A 25 -21.22 -14.88 8.62
CA ARG A 25 -21.10 -16.18 9.29
C ARG A 25 -19.77 -16.42 9.98
N ASP A 26 -18.78 -15.58 9.71
CA ASP A 26 -17.43 -15.76 10.23
C ASP A 26 -16.80 -14.42 10.65
N PHE A 27 -15.60 -14.50 11.20
CA PHE A 27 -14.79 -13.34 11.58
C PHE A 27 -13.52 -13.24 10.74
N ASP A 28 -13.52 -13.89 9.58
CA ASP A 28 -12.39 -13.85 8.65
C ASP A 28 -12.30 -12.46 7.96
N PRO A 29 -11.18 -12.15 7.31
CA PRO A 29 -11.00 -10.86 6.64
C PRO A 29 -12.13 -10.53 5.66
N LEU A 30 -12.50 -9.27 5.59
CA LEU A 30 -13.61 -8.81 4.73
C LEU A 30 -13.28 -8.88 3.25
N TYR A 31 -12.00 -8.68 2.90
CA TYR A 31 -11.59 -8.55 1.52
C TYR A 31 -11.06 -9.86 0.95
N VAL A 32 -11.29 -10.04 -0.36
CA VAL A 32 -10.64 -11.11 -1.11
C VAL A 32 -9.18 -10.73 -1.28
N GLU A 33 -8.26 -11.64 -0.93
CA GLU A 33 -6.84 -11.38 -1.08
C GLU A 33 -6.41 -11.39 -2.55
N LEU A 34 -5.53 -10.48 -2.91
CA LEU A 34 -4.84 -10.53 -4.20
C LEU A 34 -3.77 -11.61 -4.15
N ASP A 35 -3.51 -12.25 -5.30
CA ASP A 35 -2.37 -13.17 -5.40
C ASP A 35 -1.03 -12.41 -5.32
N ASP A 36 0.07 -13.15 -5.19
CA ASP A 36 1.39 -12.54 -5.03
C ASP A 36 1.78 -11.68 -6.23
N ASP A 37 1.50 -12.12 -7.45
CA ASP A 37 1.83 -11.37 -8.65
C ASP A 37 1.03 -10.07 -8.75
N ALA A 38 -0.26 -10.10 -8.45
CA ALA A 38 -1.11 -8.91 -8.44
C ALA A 38 -0.67 -7.94 -7.36
N ARG A 39 -0.30 -8.43 -6.18
CA ARG A 39 0.18 -7.62 -5.06
C ARG A 39 1.48 -6.92 -5.40
N ARG A 40 2.43 -7.64 -5.99
CA ARG A 40 3.71 -7.08 -6.45
C ARG A 40 3.51 -6.05 -7.55
N ALA A 41 2.60 -6.32 -8.50
CA ALA A 41 2.28 -5.38 -9.57
C ALA A 41 1.72 -4.07 -9.01
N GLN A 42 0.81 -4.13 -8.02
CA GLN A 42 0.29 -2.93 -7.38
C GLN A 42 1.37 -2.16 -6.63
N ALA A 43 2.26 -2.84 -5.93
CA ALA A 43 3.36 -2.20 -5.23
C ALA A 43 4.33 -1.50 -6.20
N SER A 44 4.52 -2.04 -7.40
CA SER A 44 5.40 -1.47 -8.42
C SER A 44 4.90 -0.12 -8.95
N ARG A 45 3.65 0.25 -8.71
CA ARG A 45 3.10 1.55 -9.12
C ARG A 45 3.67 2.72 -8.34
N CYS A 46 4.36 2.45 -7.24
CA CYS A 46 5.01 3.49 -6.45
C CYS A 46 6.11 4.18 -7.26
N MET A 47 6.08 5.52 -7.32
CA MET A 47 7.04 6.31 -8.07
C MET A 47 8.34 6.59 -7.31
N MET A 48 8.43 6.20 -6.06
CA MET A 48 9.58 6.52 -5.20
C MET A 48 9.92 8.02 -5.21
N CYS A 49 8.92 8.84 -4.93
CA CYS A 49 9.06 10.29 -4.97
C CYS A 49 10.17 10.79 -4.04
N GLY A 50 10.96 11.75 -4.51
CA GLY A 50 11.99 12.39 -3.68
C GLY A 50 11.39 13.10 -2.48
N VAL A 51 10.21 13.74 -2.67
CA VAL A 51 9.38 14.26 -1.58
C VAL A 51 8.08 13.45 -1.60
N ALA A 52 8.02 12.47 -0.71
CA ALA A 52 6.90 11.53 -0.69
C ALA A 52 5.73 12.06 0.16
N PHE A 53 4.76 12.68 -0.49
CA PHE A 53 3.59 13.24 0.20
C PHE A 53 2.78 12.17 0.94
N CYS A 54 2.80 10.93 0.48
CA CYS A 54 2.07 9.84 1.12
C CYS A 54 2.51 9.58 2.57
N GLN A 55 3.76 9.89 2.91
CA GLN A 55 4.32 9.67 4.25
C GLN A 55 4.55 10.97 5.03
N MET A 56 4.19 12.11 4.45
CA MET A 56 4.55 13.40 5.03
C MET A 56 3.81 13.75 6.33
N GLY A 57 2.52 13.45 6.39
CA GLY A 57 1.68 13.79 7.54
C GLY A 57 1.57 15.27 7.83
N ALA A 58 1.91 16.14 6.87
CA ALA A 58 1.90 17.57 7.04
C ALA A 58 0.51 18.16 6.76
N SER A 59 0.11 19.14 7.57
CA SER A 59 -1.13 19.87 7.35
C SER A 59 -0.92 21.00 6.34
N PHE A 60 -1.89 21.17 5.45
CA PHE A 60 -1.92 22.28 4.50
C PHE A 60 -3.07 23.22 4.91
N GLY A 61 -2.73 24.36 5.53
CA GLY A 61 -3.71 25.31 6.02
C GLY A 61 -4.62 24.71 7.09
N LYS A 62 -5.95 24.90 6.93
CA LYS A 62 -6.96 24.32 7.82
C LYS A 62 -7.38 22.92 7.40
N ALA A 63 -6.76 22.36 6.35
CA ALA A 63 -7.11 21.07 5.82
C ALA A 63 -6.57 19.94 6.69
N ARG A 64 -7.03 18.72 6.39
CA ARG A 64 -6.52 17.51 7.03
C ARG A 64 -5.05 17.30 6.67
N PRO A 65 -4.28 16.60 7.52
CA PRO A 65 -2.92 16.22 7.16
C PRO A 65 -2.88 15.47 5.83
N SER A 66 -1.88 15.77 5.02
CA SER A 66 -1.61 15.05 3.78
C SER A 66 -0.87 13.75 4.09
N GLY A 67 -1.32 12.65 3.50
CA GLY A 67 -0.66 11.37 3.65
C GLY A 67 -0.78 10.76 5.04
N CYS A 68 0.20 9.96 5.42
CA CYS A 68 0.19 9.22 6.68
C CYS A 68 0.64 10.07 7.87
N PRO A 69 -0.22 10.29 8.89
CA PRO A 69 0.15 11.07 10.07
C PRO A 69 1.21 10.40 10.94
N LEU A 70 1.42 9.09 10.81
CA LEU A 70 2.45 8.35 11.53
C LEU A 70 3.79 8.35 10.79
N HIS A 71 3.86 8.98 9.63
CA HIS A 71 5.05 9.02 8.77
C HIS A 71 5.54 7.61 8.39
N ASN A 72 4.59 6.72 8.09
CA ASN A 72 4.92 5.37 7.66
C ASN A 72 5.80 5.39 6.41
N LEU A 73 6.76 4.47 6.35
CA LEU A 73 7.76 4.41 5.28
C LEU A 73 7.18 3.77 4.02
N ILE A 74 6.16 4.41 3.44
CA ILE A 74 5.33 3.85 2.37
C ILE A 74 6.13 3.50 1.10
N PRO A 75 6.97 4.39 0.56
CA PRO A 75 7.78 4.02 -0.60
C PRO A 75 8.71 2.83 -0.33
N GLU A 76 9.31 2.76 0.84
CA GLU A 76 10.21 1.67 1.20
C GLU A 76 9.49 0.33 1.24
N TRP A 77 8.34 0.24 1.91
CA TRP A 77 7.62 -1.02 1.96
C TRP A 77 7.04 -1.42 0.60
N ASN A 78 6.64 -0.45 -0.23
CA ASN A 78 6.19 -0.76 -1.59
C ASN A 78 7.30 -1.42 -2.40
N GLU A 79 8.52 -0.92 -2.29
CA GLU A 79 9.68 -1.54 -2.95
C GLU A 79 9.91 -2.97 -2.46
N LEU A 80 9.84 -3.18 -1.15
CA LEU A 80 10.05 -4.50 -0.56
C LEU A 80 8.96 -5.48 -0.97
N VAL A 81 7.69 -5.04 -1.01
CA VAL A 81 6.58 -5.87 -1.51
C VAL A 81 6.78 -6.20 -2.98
N TYR A 82 7.19 -5.23 -3.79
CA TYR A 82 7.47 -5.45 -5.21
C TYR A 82 8.54 -6.53 -5.42
N ARG A 83 9.57 -6.52 -4.60
CA ARG A 83 10.66 -7.50 -4.66
C ARG A 83 10.29 -8.85 -4.04
N GLY A 84 9.11 -8.97 -3.45
CA GLY A 84 8.67 -10.19 -2.77
C GLY A 84 9.26 -10.39 -1.38
N ARG A 85 9.82 -9.34 -0.79
CA ARG A 85 10.46 -9.37 0.54
C ARG A 85 9.47 -8.92 1.61
N LEU A 86 8.42 -9.71 1.80
CA LEU A 86 7.29 -9.36 2.67
C LEU A 86 7.68 -9.23 4.15
N ASP A 87 8.61 -10.07 4.63
CA ASP A 87 9.06 -10.00 6.03
C ASP A 87 9.73 -8.66 6.32
N GLU A 88 10.58 -8.19 5.42
CA GLU A 88 11.23 -6.90 5.55
C GLU A 88 10.24 -5.74 5.41
N ALA A 89 9.24 -5.88 4.53
CA ALA A 89 8.18 -4.89 4.41
C ALA A 89 7.41 -4.74 5.73
N THR A 90 7.13 -5.86 6.39
CA THR A 90 6.46 -5.88 7.69
C THR A 90 7.32 -5.20 8.76
N GLU A 91 8.62 -5.43 8.77
CA GLU A 91 9.54 -4.74 9.68
C GLU A 91 9.50 -3.23 9.47
N ARG A 92 9.51 -2.77 8.23
CA ARG A 92 9.43 -1.34 7.91
C ARG A 92 8.11 -0.71 8.37
N LEU A 93 7.01 -1.43 8.19
CA LEU A 93 5.70 -0.99 8.69
C LEU A 93 5.73 -0.84 10.21
N SER A 94 6.31 -1.80 10.90
CA SER A 94 6.32 -1.84 12.37
C SER A 94 7.24 -0.78 13.00
N LEU A 95 8.17 -0.19 12.24
CA LEU A 95 9.05 0.86 12.77
C LEU A 95 8.30 2.13 13.17
N THR A 96 7.20 2.43 12.50
CA THR A 96 6.45 3.69 12.68
C THR A 96 5.01 3.47 13.14
N SER A 97 4.54 2.26 13.08
CA SER A 97 3.16 1.91 13.46
C SER A 97 3.10 1.14 14.76
#